data_bb0393e25c8d9a2e225d1ecbcdfb39f7
#
_entry.id   bb0393e25c8d9a2e225d1ecbcdfb39f7
#
_cell.length_a   1.000
_cell.length_b   1.000
_cell.length_c   1.000
_cell.angle_alpha   90.00
_cell.angle_beta   90.00
_cell.angle_gamma   90.00
#
_symmetry.space_group_name_H-M   'P 1'
#
loop_
_entity.id
_entity.type
_entity.pdbx_description
1 polymer ?
#
loop_
_entity_poly.entity_id
_entity_poly.type
_entity_poly.pdbx_seq_one_letter_code
_entity_poly.pdbx_strand_id
1 'polypeptide(L)'
;MYERERVVENMVKVVGGARILGVPIIWTEQYPKGLGPTIPPLKAALNGNICHEKISFSCLDDGDIKQAVKEANAKDILLCGIEAHVCVYQTAADLMEQDNRVHLITDAVMSRHKSNYDIALRKMEQMGVHLTSVEMALFELQRVANGETFKPIAALIK
;
A
#
# COMPACT_ATOMS: atom_id res chain seq x y z
N MET A 1 17.73 -0.47 -3.18
CA MET A 1 16.34 -0.04 -3.41
C MET A 1 16.38 1.37 -3.95
N TYR A 2 15.76 1.62 -5.07
CA TYR A 2 15.67 2.93 -5.71
C TYR A 2 14.81 3.88 -4.85
N GLU A 3 15.32 5.06 -4.55
CA GLU A 3 14.66 6.10 -3.73
C GLU A 3 14.11 5.63 -2.37
N ARG A 4 14.80 4.73 -1.71
CA ARG A 4 14.34 4.05 -0.50
C ARG A 4 13.81 4.98 0.59
N GLU A 5 14.52 6.05 0.93
CA GLU A 5 14.17 6.95 2.03
C GLU A 5 12.84 7.65 1.76
N ARG A 6 12.68 8.25 0.58
CA ARG A 6 11.44 8.91 0.16
C ARG A 6 10.25 7.97 0.17
N VAL A 7 10.42 6.75 -0.35
CA VAL A 7 9.32 5.78 -0.39
C VAL A 7 8.92 5.33 1.01
N VAL A 8 9.87 5.15 1.92
CA VAL A 8 9.59 4.81 3.33
C VAL A 8 8.82 5.94 4.02
N GLU A 9 9.24 7.19 3.85
CA GLU A 9 8.53 8.36 4.38
C GLU A 9 7.10 8.42 3.84
N ASN A 10 6.91 8.19 2.54
CA ASN A 10 5.60 8.17 1.90
C ASN A 10 4.72 7.03 2.42
N MET A 11 5.26 5.83 2.63
CA MET A 11 4.51 4.73 3.26
C MET A 11 4.06 5.10 4.68
N VAL A 12 4.90 5.76 5.46
CA VAL A 12 4.53 6.25 6.80
C VAL A 12 3.39 7.26 6.71
N LYS A 13 3.42 8.19 5.73
CA LYS A 13 2.32 9.13 5.47
C LYS A 13 1.02 8.41 5.08
N VAL A 14 1.10 7.38 4.22
CA VAL A 14 -0.07 6.56 3.86
C VAL A 14 -0.71 5.93 5.09
N VAL A 15 0.10 5.28 5.94
CA VAL A 15 -0.38 4.64 7.18
C VAL A 15 -0.99 5.67 8.13
N GLY A 16 -0.32 6.81 8.32
CA GLY A 16 -0.83 7.91 9.15
C GLY A 16 -2.16 8.46 8.64
N GLY A 17 -2.26 8.70 7.34
CA GLY A 17 -3.47 9.18 6.69
C GLY A 17 -4.63 8.18 6.78
N ALA A 18 -4.37 6.89 6.54
CA ALA A 18 -5.36 5.83 6.69
C ALA A 18 -5.93 5.79 8.13
N ARG A 19 -5.08 5.94 9.14
CA ARG A 19 -5.51 6.01 10.55
C ARG A 19 -6.38 7.22 10.85
N ILE A 20 -5.97 8.42 10.38
CA ILE A 20 -6.74 9.66 10.59
C ILE A 20 -8.13 9.52 9.94
N LEU A 21 -8.21 8.89 8.78
CA LEU A 21 -9.44 8.75 8.00
C LEU A 21 -10.25 7.50 8.35
N GLY A 22 -9.79 6.65 9.28
CA GLY A 22 -10.46 5.42 9.67
C GLY A 22 -10.48 4.34 8.59
N VAL A 23 -9.53 4.38 7.65
CA VAL A 23 -9.38 3.36 6.60
C VAL A 23 -8.70 2.11 7.19
N PRO A 24 -9.27 0.90 7.00
CA PRO A 24 -8.64 -0.34 7.44
C PRO A 24 -7.25 -0.54 6.81
N ILE A 25 -6.32 -1.08 7.59
CA ILE A 25 -4.94 -1.34 7.16
C ILE A 25 -4.65 -2.82 7.30
N ILE A 26 -4.22 -3.45 6.21
CA ILE A 26 -3.73 -4.83 6.18
C ILE A 26 -2.21 -4.76 6.01
N TRP A 27 -1.48 -5.20 7.04
CA TRP A 27 -0.01 -5.20 7.08
C TRP A 27 0.52 -6.59 6.79
N THR A 28 1.40 -6.70 5.79
CA THR A 28 1.98 -7.99 5.38
C THR A 28 3.50 -7.97 5.43
N GLU A 29 4.11 -9.09 5.81
CA GLU A 29 5.55 -9.34 5.79
C GLU A 29 5.88 -10.57 4.93
N GLN A 30 6.86 -10.42 4.03
CA GLN A 30 7.35 -11.52 3.20
C GLN A 30 8.43 -12.29 3.93
N TYR A 31 8.17 -13.53 4.34
CA TYR A 31 9.14 -14.46 4.91
C TYR A 31 10.13 -13.77 5.89
N PRO A 32 9.64 -13.21 7.01
CA PRO A 32 10.47 -12.37 7.89
C PRO A 32 11.65 -13.13 8.52
N LYS A 33 11.57 -14.46 8.66
CA LYS A 33 12.68 -15.30 9.12
C LYS A 33 13.90 -15.27 8.19
N GLY A 34 13.68 -15.05 6.88
CA GLY A 34 14.76 -15.00 5.89
C GLY A 34 15.08 -13.57 5.41
N LEU A 35 14.06 -12.72 5.28
CA LEU A 35 14.20 -11.37 4.71
C LEU A 35 14.23 -10.26 5.77
N GLY A 36 14.00 -10.60 7.02
CA GLY A 36 13.88 -9.65 8.12
C GLY A 36 12.46 -9.07 8.25
N PRO A 37 12.15 -8.51 9.43
CA PRO A 37 10.85 -7.89 9.70
C PRO A 37 10.74 -6.52 9.03
N THR A 38 9.51 -5.98 9.06
CA THR A 38 9.24 -4.59 8.69
C THR A 38 10.19 -3.62 9.41
N ILE A 39 10.74 -2.68 8.67
CA ILE A 39 11.70 -1.70 9.17
C ILE A 39 11.11 -0.81 10.28
N PRO A 40 11.94 -0.35 11.25
CA PRO A 40 11.44 0.33 12.45
C PRO A 40 10.49 1.52 12.21
N PRO A 41 10.70 2.43 11.24
CA PRO A 41 9.78 3.55 11.01
C PRO A 41 8.36 3.09 10.62
N LEU A 42 8.26 2.10 9.73
CA LEU A 42 6.98 1.54 9.32
C LEU A 42 6.33 0.71 10.43
N LYS A 43 7.13 -0.09 11.15
CA LYS A 43 6.63 -0.87 12.28
C LYS A 43 6.03 0.03 13.37
N ALA A 44 6.66 1.17 13.64
CA ALA A 44 6.13 2.14 14.59
C ALA A 44 4.80 2.75 14.11
N ALA A 45 4.71 3.12 12.82
CA ALA A 45 3.48 3.64 12.23
C ALA A 45 2.36 2.60 12.23
N LEU A 46 2.67 1.32 12.03
CA LEU A 46 1.73 0.19 11.98
C LEU A 46 1.38 -0.38 13.36
N ASN A 47 1.92 0.18 14.45
CA ASN A 47 1.64 -0.30 15.81
C ASN A 47 0.12 -0.40 16.08
N GLY A 48 -0.31 -1.53 16.62
CA GLY A 48 -1.73 -1.84 16.84
C GLY A 48 -2.44 -2.54 15.66
N ASN A 49 -1.80 -2.67 14.50
CA ASN A 49 -2.29 -3.51 13.40
C ASN A 49 -1.73 -4.93 13.52
N ILE A 50 -2.49 -5.91 13.01
CA ILE A 50 -2.04 -7.29 12.91
C ILE A 50 -1.07 -7.41 11.73
N CYS A 51 0.09 -8.03 11.98
CA CYS A 51 1.04 -8.38 10.93
C CYS A 51 0.76 -9.78 10.41
N HIS A 52 0.56 -9.91 9.10
CA HIS A 52 0.39 -11.19 8.42
C HIS A 52 1.69 -11.58 7.72
N GLU A 53 2.28 -12.71 8.13
CA GLU A 53 3.46 -13.27 7.48
C GLU A 53 3.03 -14.13 6.29
N LYS A 54 3.68 -13.99 5.15
CA LYS A 54 3.41 -14.80 3.96
C LYS A 54 4.67 -15.31 3.28
N ILE A 55 4.54 -16.40 2.53
CA ILE A 55 5.59 -16.96 1.67
C ILE A 55 5.26 -16.71 0.19
N SER A 56 4.00 -16.76 -0.19
CA SER A 56 3.51 -16.42 -1.52
C SER A 56 3.90 -15.00 -1.93
N PHE A 57 4.05 -14.73 -3.22
CA PHE A 57 4.30 -13.36 -3.69
C PHE A 57 3.01 -12.54 -3.64
N SER A 58 1.92 -13.05 -4.19
CA SER A 58 0.62 -12.42 -4.02
C SER A 58 0.15 -12.51 -2.56
N CYS A 59 -0.45 -11.43 -2.07
CA CYS A 59 -1.11 -11.42 -0.78
C CYS A 59 -2.38 -12.30 -0.78
N LEU A 60 -3.03 -12.47 -1.92
CA LEU A 60 -4.29 -13.21 -2.05
C LEU A 60 -4.10 -14.74 -2.12
N ASP A 61 -2.86 -15.21 -2.27
CA ASP A 61 -2.51 -16.64 -2.15
C ASP A 61 -2.34 -17.08 -0.68
N ASP A 62 -2.34 -16.14 0.26
CA ASP A 62 -2.35 -16.41 1.69
C ASP A 62 -3.78 -16.35 2.23
N GLY A 63 -4.19 -17.39 2.95
CA GLY A 63 -5.57 -17.54 3.42
C GLY A 63 -6.00 -16.49 4.43
N ASP A 64 -5.10 -16.15 5.36
CA ASP A 64 -5.39 -15.17 6.42
C ASP A 64 -5.48 -13.75 5.85
N ILE A 65 -4.59 -13.41 4.91
CA ILE A 65 -4.61 -12.11 4.23
C ILE A 65 -5.85 -12.00 3.35
N LYS A 66 -6.16 -13.04 2.58
CA LYS A 66 -7.38 -13.09 1.75
C LYS A 66 -8.64 -12.90 2.60
N GLN A 67 -8.68 -13.52 3.77
CA GLN A 67 -9.80 -13.36 4.69
C GLN A 67 -9.86 -11.92 5.23
N ALA A 68 -8.73 -11.32 5.63
CA ALA A 68 -8.67 -9.93 6.10
C ALA A 68 -9.15 -8.94 5.02
N VAL A 69 -8.76 -9.15 3.74
CA VAL A 69 -9.26 -8.35 2.60
C VAL A 69 -10.77 -8.47 2.45
N LYS A 70 -11.30 -9.68 2.56
CA LYS A 70 -12.75 -9.94 2.49
C LYS A 70 -13.51 -9.28 3.64
N GLU A 71 -12.99 -9.34 4.85
CA GLU A 71 -13.57 -8.73 6.06
C GLU A 71 -13.56 -7.20 6.00
N ALA A 72 -12.55 -6.60 5.40
CA ALA A 72 -12.51 -5.17 5.15
C ALA A 72 -13.67 -4.71 4.23
N ASN A 73 -14.24 -5.61 3.42
CA ASN A 73 -15.40 -5.40 2.56
C ASN A 73 -15.30 -4.11 1.72
N ALA A 74 -14.10 -3.78 1.28
CA ALA A 74 -13.83 -2.58 0.50
C ALA A 74 -13.81 -2.90 -1.00
N LYS A 75 -14.45 -2.07 -1.80
CA LYS A 75 -14.40 -2.17 -3.27
C LYS A 75 -13.14 -1.51 -3.82
N ASP A 76 -12.68 -0.44 -3.19
CA ASP A 76 -11.48 0.31 -3.54
C ASP A 76 -10.35 -0.08 -2.60
N ILE A 77 -9.19 -0.43 -3.15
CA ILE A 77 -8.02 -0.86 -2.39
C ILE A 77 -6.82 0.00 -2.78
N LEU A 78 -6.27 0.71 -1.80
CA LEU A 78 -5.00 1.40 -1.93
C LEU A 78 -3.86 0.40 -1.73
N LEU A 79 -2.95 0.31 -2.68
CA LEU A 79 -1.83 -0.62 -2.65
C LEU A 79 -0.50 0.13 -2.61
N CYS A 80 0.34 -0.21 -1.64
CA CYS A 80 1.71 0.30 -1.49
C CYS A 80 2.65 -0.81 -1.00
N GLY A 81 3.95 -0.60 -1.08
CA GLY A 81 4.93 -1.57 -0.58
C GLY A 81 6.00 -1.97 -1.58
N ILE A 82 6.63 -3.11 -1.37
CA ILE A 82 7.75 -3.64 -2.15
C ILE A 82 7.59 -5.14 -2.43
N GLU A 83 8.14 -5.66 -3.53
CA GLU A 83 8.66 -4.92 -4.69
C GLU A 83 7.53 -4.72 -5.69
N ALA A 84 7.51 -3.55 -6.34
CA ALA A 84 6.46 -3.18 -7.30
C ALA A 84 6.23 -4.22 -8.39
N HIS A 85 7.32 -4.83 -8.90
CA HIS A 85 7.29 -5.80 -10.02
C HIS A 85 7.09 -7.27 -9.59
N VAL A 86 7.01 -7.55 -8.29
CA VAL A 86 6.81 -8.91 -7.77
C VAL A 86 5.52 -8.97 -6.95
N CYS A 87 5.61 -8.74 -5.63
CA CYS A 87 4.46 -8.93 -4.73
C CYS A 87 3.34 -7.93 -5.01
N VAL A 88 3.69 -6.65 -5.23
CA VAL A 88 2.69 -5.60 -5.49
C VAL A 88 1.93 -5.88 -6.79
N TYR A 89 2.66 -6.19 -7.87
CA TYR A 89 2.06 -6.51 -9.17
C TYR A 89 1.13 -7.73 -9.10
N GLN A 90 1.59 -8.86 -8.49
CA GLN A 90 0.79 -10.07 -8.40
C GLN A 90 -0.44 -9.86 -7.52
N THR A 91 -0.30 -9.16 -6.39
CA THR A 91 -1.43 -8.82 -5.54
C THR A 91 -2.43 -7.92 -6.27
N ALA A 92 -1.97 -6.94 -7.05
CA ALA A 92 -2.84 -6.09 -7.85
C ALA A 92 -3.63 -6.89 -8.88
N ALA A 93 -2.98 -7.86 -9.57
CA ALA A 93 -3.62 -8.72 -10.55
C ALA A 93 -4.76 -9.55 -9.92
N ASP A 94 -4.48 -10.21 -8.80
CA ASP A 94 -5.46 -11.06 -8.12
C ASP A 94 -6.62 -10.25 -7.53
N LEU A 95 -6.37 -9.04 -7.03
CA LEU A 95 -7.43 -8.12 -6.57
C LEU A 95 -8.34 -7.69 -7.74
N MET A 96 -7.75 -7.38 -8.90
CA MET A 96 -8.51 -7.04 -10.11
C MET A 96 -9.37 -8.21 -10.60
N GLU A 97 -8.89 -9.45 -10.52
CA GLU A 97 -9.66 -10.67 -10.83
C GLU A 97 -10.85 -10.87 -9.88
N GLN A 98 -10.80 -10.29 -8.66
CA GLN A 98 -11.90 -10.29 -7.70
C GLN A 98 -12.82 -9.06 -7.83
N ASP A 99 -12.77 -8.35 -8.97
CA ASP A 99 -13.54 -7.13 -9.23
C ASP A 99 -13.29 -5.97 -8.25
N ASN A 100 -12.15 -5.94 -7.55
CA ASN A 100 -11.74 -4.78 -6.79
C ASN A 100 -11.20 -3.68 -7.71
N ARG A 101 -11.43 -2.42 -7.33
CA ARG A 101 -10.72 -1.28 -7.93
C ARG A 101 -9.42 -1.07 -7.18
N VAL A 102 -8.31 -1.27 -7.87
CA VAL A 102 -6.97 -1.15 -7.27
C VAL A 102 -6.38 0.20 -7.60
N HIS A 103 -5.96 0.93 -6.57
CA HIS A 103 -5.28 2.21 -6.66
C HIS A 103 -3.84 2.05 -6.18
N LEU A 104 -2.88 2.11 -7.10
CA LEU A 104 -1.47 1.99 -6.78
C LEU A 104 -0.90 3.36 -6.38
N ILE A 105 -0.38 3.47 -5.17
CA ILE A 105 0.29 4.68 -4.70
C ILE A 105 1.73 4.68 -5.21
N THR A 106 1.96 5.31 -6.36
CA THR A 106 3.19 5.20 -7.14
C THR A 106 4.44 5.72 -6.43
N ASP A 107 4.31 6.69 -5.56
CA ASP A 107 5.39 7.25 -4.75
C ASP A 107 5.56 6.56 -3.38
N ALA A 108 4.72 5.53 -3.10
CA ALA A 108 4.83 4.65 -1.94
C ALA A 108 5.09 3.18 -2.34
N VAL A 109 5.55 2.93 -3.57
CA VAL A 109 6.03 1.62 -4.04
C VAL A 109 7.43 1.77 -4.61
N MET A 110 8.22 0.69 -4.59
CA MET A 110 9.54 0.67 -5.22
C MET A 110 9.97 -0.73 -5.60
N SER A 111 11.05 -0.79 -6.39
CA SER A 111 11.80 -2.01 -6.71
C SER A 111 13.29 -1.78 -6.51
N ARG A 112 14.10 -2.85 -6.48
CA ARG A 112 15.56 -2.73 -6.38
C ARG A 112 16.16 -1.95 -7.54
N HIS A 113 15.61 -2.16 -8.75
CA HIS A 113 16.03 -1.48 -9.97
C HIS A 113 14.90 -0.62 -10.53
N LYS A 114 15.23 0.61 -10.96
CA LYS A 114 14.26 1.53 -11.56
C LYS A 114 13.57 0.93 -12.80
N SER A 115 14.32 0.21 -13.63
CA SER A 115 13.76 -0.44 -14.82
C SER A 115 12.62 -1.41 -14.50
N ASN A 116 12.74 -2.20 -13.43
CA ASN A 116 11.68 -3.11 -12.98
C ASN A 116 10.47 -2.34 -12.42
N TYR A 117 10.71 -1.25 -11.70
CA TYR A 117 9.66 -0.36 -11.23
C TYR A 117 8.88 0.23 -12.42
N ASP A 118 9.58 0.81 -13.41
CA ASP A 118 8.94 1.43 -14.59
C ASP A 118 8.11 0.42 -15.40
N ILE A 119 8.61 -0.82 -15.54
CA ILE A 119 7.87 -1.90 -16.22
C ILE A 119 6.62 -2.29 -15.42
N ALA A 120 6.75 -2.41 -14.10
CA ALA A 120 5.64 -2.79 -13.23
C ALA A 120 4.50 -1.77 -13.30
N LEU A 121 4.80 -0.47 -13.22
CA LEU A 121 3.79 0.58 -13.31
C LEU A 121 3.04 0.53 -14.63
N ARG A 122 3.77 0.48 -15.76
CA ARG A 122 3.15 0.40 -17.10
C ARG A 122 2.26 -0.83 -17.24
N LYS A 123 2.71 -1.98 -16.72
CA LYS A 123 1.96 -3.22 -16.80
C LYS A 123 0.69 -3.17 -15.95
N MET A 124 0.74 -2.61 -14.75
CA MET A 124 -0.43 -2.44 -13.89
C MET A 124 -1.42 -1.44 -14.47
N GLU A 125 -0.95 -0.31 -15.02
CA GLU A 125 -1.79 0.67 -15.70
C GLU A 125 -2.53 0.05 -16.89
N GLN A 126 -1.84 -0.75 -17.73
CA GLN A 126 -2.46 -1.46 -18.85
C GLN A 126 -3.50 -2.51 -18.42
N MET A 127 -3.41 -3.04 -17.19
CA MET A 127 -4.40 -3.93 -16.59
C MET A 127 -5.63 -3.18 -16.04
N GLY A 128 -5.62 -1.86 -16.00
CA GLY A 128 -6.70 -1.06 -15.44
C GLY A 128 -6.50 -0.68 -13.97
N VAL A 129 -5.31 -0.87 -13.40
CA VAL A 129 -4.96 -0.34 -12.08
C VAL A 129 -4.86 1.18 -12.15
N HIS A 130 -5.53 1.87 -11.23
CA HIS A 130 -5.49 3.32 -11.14
C HIS A 130 -4.19 3.78 -10.47
N LEU A 131 -3.41 4.61 -11.17
CA LEU A 131 -2.20 5.20 -10.59
C LEU A 131 -2.57 6.46 -9.80
N THR A 132 -2.04 6.56 -8.58
CA THR A 132 -2.23 7.72 -7.70
C THR A 132 -0.94 8.04 -6.96
N SER A 133 -0.92 9.11 -6.19
CA SER A 133 0.15 9.46 -5.25
C SER A 133 -0.40 9.53 -3.82
N VAL A 134 0.49 9.58 -2.82
CA VAL A 134 0.09 9.75 -1.41
C VAL A 134 -0.79 10.97 -1.26
N GLU A 135 -0.38 12.12 -1.81
CA GLU A 135 -1.13 13.36 -1.70
C GLU A 135 -2.50 13.28 -2.37
N MET A 136 -2.55 12.78 -3.62
CA MET A 136 -3.82 12.60 -4.34
C MET A 136 -4.77 11.68 -3.56
N ALA A 137 -4.31 10.51 -3.15
CA ALA A 137 -5.13 9.53 -2.45
C ALA A 137 -5.69 10.07 -1.13
N LEU A 138 -4.87 10.73 -0.33
CA LEU A 138 -5.31 11.27 0.97
C LEU A 138 -6.29 12.44 0.81
N PHE A 139 -6.10 13.34 -0.16
CA PHE A 139 -7.06 14.41 -0.40
C PHE A 139 -8.32 13.93 -1.14
N GLU A 140 -8.22 12.89 -1.96
CA GLU A 140 -9.38 12.26 -2.56
C GLU A 140 -10.28 11.59 -1.51
N LEU A 141 -9.70 10.95 -0.50
CA LEU A 141 -10.43 10.41 0.65
C LEU A 141 -10.97 11.53 1.57
N GLN A 142 -10.20 12.59 1.78
CA GLN A 142 -10.59 13.75 2.63
C GLN A 142 -11.73 14.56 2.02
N ARG A 143 -11.81 14.71 0.71
CA ARG A 143 -12.86 15.36 -0.10
C ARG A 143 -13.02 16.86 0.10
N VAL A 144 -12.93 17.37 1.32
CA VAL A 144 -13.19 18.78 1.64
C VAL A 144 -12.08 19.37 2.51
N ALA A 145 -11.73 20.64 2.27
CA ALA A 145 -10.71 21.36 3.05
C ALA A 145 -11.26 21.87 4.40
N ASN A 146 -11.99 21.01 5.12
CA ASN A 146 -12.65 21.31 6.39
C ASN A 146 -12.82 20.03 7.22
N GLY A 147 -13.26 20.18 8.48
CA GLY A 147 -13.49 19.10 9.41
C GLY A 147 -12.27 18.74 10.26
N GLU A 148 -12.46 17.84 11.21
CA GLU A 148 -11.45 17.47 12.20
C GLU A 148 -10.22 16.77 11.58
N THR A 149 -10.42 16.03 10.50
CA THR A 149 -9.37 15.26 9.82
C THR A 149 -8.52 16.11 8.86
N PHE A 150 -9.05 17.24 8.34
CA PHE A 150 -8.36 18.03 7.32
C PHE A 150 -6.98 18.55 7.75
N LYS A 151 -6.93 19.22 8.94
CA LYS A 151 -5.65 19.77 9.43
C LYS A 151 -4.58 18.69 9.67
N PRO A 152 -4.91 17.56 10.33
CA PRO A 152 -3.98 16.43 10.44
C PRO A 152 -3.51 15.88 9.10
N ILE A 153 -4.40 15.68 8.11
CA ILE A 153 -4.02 15.21 6.77
C ILE A 153 -3.11 16.21 6.06
N ALA A 154 -3.47 17.49 6.06
CA ALA A 154 -2.64 18.55 5.47
C ALA A 154 -1.25 18.66 6.11
N ALA A 155 -1.13 18.37 7.41
CA ALA A 155 0.16 18.35 8.11
C ALA A 155 1.05 17.16 7.72
N LEU A 156 0.48 16.00 7.35
CA LEU A 156 1.22 14.84 6.88
C LEU A 156 1.87 15.07 5.52
N ILE A 157 1.27 15.91 4.68
CA ILE A 157 1.72 16.10 3.29
C ILE A 157 2.82 17.16 3.18
N LYS A 158 2.88 18.10 4.13
CA LYS A 158 3.96 19.12 4.20
C LYS A 158 5.30 18.50 4.57
#